data_515264a2391587055a6ea37605f5fcd9
#
_entry.id   515264a2391587055a6ea37605f5fcd9
#
_cell.length_a   1.000
_cell.length_b   1.000
_cell.length_c   1.000
_cell.angle_alpha   90.00
_cell.angle_beta   90.00
_cell.angle_gamma   90.00
#
_symmetry.space_group_name_H-M   'P 1'
#
loop_
_entity.id
_entity.type
_entity.pdbx_description
1 polymer ?
#
loop_
_entity_poly.entity_id
_entity_poly.type
_entity_poly.pdbx_seq_one_letter_code
_entity_poly.pdbx_strand_id
1 'polypeptide(L)'
;MSEHVIRLRKGWESIDLDSLAPRPERITLPLPAGWRSARRLRLTRRFGCPPLNPHIESLWLRLESVLGIAALQLNGRDIPLGPYFHGTIDIPLAELRARNELTLELAGAPAADTPPGESTVWGEIALVIRSEPG
;
A
#
# COMPACT_ATOMS: atom_id res chain seq x y z
N MET A 1 20.46 9.06 11.19
CA MET A 1 19.14 8.82 10.60
C MET A 1 18.52 7.57 11.23
N SER A 2 17.30 7.66 11.70
CA SER A 2 16.59 6.51 12.24
C SER A 2 15.25 6.34 11.53
N GLU A 3 14.77 5.11 11.52
CA GLU A 3 13.49 4.77 10.96
C GLU A 3 12.63 4.03 11.98
N HIS A 4 11.36 4.39 12.04
CA HIS A 4 10.36 3.64 12.78
C HIS A 4 9.32 3.13 11.80
N VAL A 5 9.14 1.81 11.74
CA VAL A 5 8.27 1.16 10.77
C VAL A 5 6.97 0.74 11.45
N ILE A 6 5.85 1.20 10.90
CA ILE A 6 4.51 0.84 11.36
C ILE A 6 3.87 0.02 10.26
N ARG A 7 3.73 -1.29 10.46
CA ARG A 7 3.17 -2.17 9.44
C ARG A 7 1.66 -2.06 9.40
N LEU A 8 1.12 -1.84 8.20
CA LEU A 8 -0.32 -1.75 7.97
C LEU A 8 -0.84 -3.14 7.59
N ARG A 9 -1.11 -3.98 8.58
CA ARG A 9 -1.54 -5.36 8.38
C ARG A 9 -3.05 -5.53 8.41
N LYS A 10 -3.68 -5.10 9.49
CA LYS A 10 -5.14 -5.18 9.66
C LYS A 10 -5.81 -3.90 9.21
N GLY A 11 -7.12 -3.95 9.08
CA GLY A 11 -7.90 -2.75 8.80
C GLY A 11 -8.06 -2.42 7.33
N TRP A 12 -7.69 -3.33 6.44
CA TRP A 12 -7.89 -3.16 5.01
C TRP A 12 -9.28 -3.64 4.60
N GLU A 13 -9.88 -2.92 3.66
CA GLU A 13 -11.11 -3.34 2.99
C GLU A 13 -10.80 -3.57 1.51
N SER A 14 -11.33 -4.66 0.97
CA SER A 14 -11.18 -5.02 -0.43
C SER A 14 -12.52 -4.98 -1.13
N ILE A 15 -12.57 -4.36 -2.30
CA ILE A 15 -13.75 -4.34 -3.15
C ILE A 15 -13.36 -4.90 -4.51
N ASP A 16 -14.14 -5.88 -5.00
CA ASP A 16 -13.98 -6.43 -6.34
C ASP A 16 -14.66 -5.50 -7.34
N LEU A 17 -13.87 -4.81 -8.15
CA LEU A 17 -14.36 -3.83 -9.11
C LEU A 17 -15.07 -4.46 -10.31
N ASP A 18 -14.90 -5.76 -10.51
CA ASP A 18 -15.54 -6.49 -11.61
C ASP A 18 -16.83 -7.19 -11.18
N SER A 19 -17.18 -7.10 -9.91
CA SER A 19 -18.42 -7.69 -9.40
C SER A 19 -19.64 -6.83 -9.74
N LEU A 20 -20.75 -7.46 -10.12
CA LEU A 20 -22.01 -6.77 -10.35
C LEU A 20 -22.63 -6.22 -9.07
N ALA A 21 -22.29 -6.82 -7.94
CA ALA A 21 -22.77 -6.39 -6.62
C ALA A 21 -21.58 -6.37 -5.66
N PRO A 22 -20.67 -5.40 -5.81
CA PRO A 22 -19.46 -5.37 -5.00
C PRO A 22 -19.78 -5.14 -3.53
N ARG A 23 -19.16 -5.95 -2.67
CA ARG A 23 -19.26 -5.81 -1.22
C ARG A 23 -17.85 -5.67 -0.65
N PRO A 24 -17.63 -4.72 0.26
CA PRO A 24 -16.34 -4.62 0.92
C PRO A 24 -16.10 -5.83 1.81
N GLU A 25 -14.89 -6.38 1.71
CA GLU A 25 -14.44 -7.48 2.56
C GLU A 25 -13.24 -7.00 3.37
N ARG A 26 -13.21 -7.38 4.63
CA ARG A 26 -12.05 -7.09 5.47
C ARG A 26 -10.95 -8.10 5.18
N ILE A 27 -9.76 -7.59 4.98
CA ILE A 27 -8.58 -8.43 4.74
C ILE A 27 -7.43 -7.99 5.63
N THR A 28 -6.50 -8.90 5.82
CA THR A 28 -5.26 -8.66 6.56
C THR A 28 -4.09 -8.88 5.62
N LEU A 29 -3.18 -7.94 5.55
CA LEU A 29 -1.97 -8.04 4.74
C LEU A 29 -0.79 -8.49 5.60
N PRO A 30 0.20 -9.18 5.05
CA PRO A 30 0.29 -9.64 3.67
C PRO A 30 -0.62 -10.84 3.41
N LEU A 31 -0.96 -11.04 2.15
CA LEU A 31 -1.77 -12.16 1.70
C LEU A 31 -0.88 -13.24 1.09
N PRO A 32 -1.27 -14.53 1.17
CA PRO A 32 -0.51 -15.59 0.51
C PRO A 32 -0.46 -15.36 -0.99
N ALA A 33 0.67 -15.68 -1.62
CA ALA A 33 0.76 -15.67 -3.07
C ALA A 33 -0.29 -16.63 -3.64
N GLY A 34 -0.98 -16.23 -4.69
CA GLY A 34 -2.02 -17.04 -5.30
C GLY A 34 -3.44 -16.70 -4.87
N TRP A 35 -3.65 -15.91 -3.82
CA TRP A 35 -5.00 -15.41 -3.52
C TRP A 35 -5.51 -14.50 -4.64
N ARG A 36 -4.57 -13.92 -5.39
CA ARG A 36 -4.85 -12.96 -6.42
C ARG A 36 -5.66 -13.57 -7.54
N SER A 37 -6.88 -13.08 -7.69
CA SER A 37 -7.69 -13.40 -8.87
C SER A 37 -7.26 -12.48 -10.02
N ALA A 38 -7.66 -12.83 -11.24
CA ALA A 38 -7.47 -11.97 -12.40
C ALA A 38 -8.38 -10.74 -12.36
N ARG A 39 -9.13 -10.52 -11.30
CA ARG A 39 -10.07 -9.42 -11.16
C ARG A 39 -9.39 -8.17 -10.63
N ARG A 40 -9.95 -7.02 -10.98
CA ARG A 40 -9.49 -5.75 -10.44
C ARG A 40 -10.03 -5.57 -9.03
N LEU A 41 -9.15 -5.16 -8.13
CA LEU A 41 -9.50 -4.95 -6.73
C LEU A 41 -9.14 -3.54 -6.32
N ARG A 42 -9.94 -2.97 -5.41
CA ARG A 42 -9.59 -1.74 -4.73
C ARG A 42 -9.40 -2.06 -3.25
N LEU A 43 -8.23 -1.72 -2.73
CA LEU A 43 -7.90 -1.88 -1.33
C LEU A 43 -7.87 -0.51 -0.67
N THR A 44 -8.56 -0.37 0.46
CA THR A 44 -8.62 0.88 1.20
C THR A 44 -8.22 0.67 2.65
N ARG A 45 -7.37 1.54 3.17
CA ARG A 45 -6.91 1.52 4.56
C ARG A 45 -6.94 2.94 5.11
N ARG A 46 -7.68 3.13 6.19
CA ARG A 46 -7.66 4.40 6.90
C ARG A 46 -6.62 4.34 8.00
N PHE A 47 -5.95 5.45 8.23
CA PHE A 47 -4.96 5.53 9.31
C PHE A 47 -4.90 6.95 9.87
N GLY A 48 -4.61 7.04 11.17
CA GLY A 48 -4.31 8.31 11.80
C GLY A 48 -2.87 8.73 11.52
N CYS A 49 -2.63 10.02 11.39
CA CYS A 49 -1.27 10.51 11.27
C CYS A 49 -0.56 10.30 12.60
N PRO A 50 0.57 9.56 12.63
CA PRO A 50 1.33 9.44 13.87
C PRO A 50 1.89 10.80 14.28
N PRO A 51 2.13 11.03 15.57
CA PRO A 51 2.75 12.28 16.00
C PRO A 51 4.14 12.41 15.40
N LEU A 52 4.36 13.52 14.70
CA LEU A 52 5.64 13.82 14.04
C LEU A 52 6.16 15.16 14.53
N ASN A 53 7.49 15.23 14.67
CA ASN A 53 8.16 16.50 14.78
C ASN A 53 8.51 16.96 13.36
N PRO A 54 7.78 17.93 12.77
CA PRO A 54 7.95 18.28 11.35
C PRO A 54 9.31 18.89 11.02
N HIS A 55 10.08 19.28 12.02
CA HIS A 55 11.41 19.84 11.80
C HIS A 55 12.47 18.76 11.53
N ILE A 56 12.27 17.56 12.05
CA ILE A 56 13.26 16.49 11.97
C ILE A 56 12.68 15.17 11.50
N GLU A 57 11.35 15.03 11.44
CA GLU A 57 10.71 13.78 11.08
C GLU A 57 9.84 13.94 9.84
N SER A 58 9.79 12.89 9.03
CA SER A 58 8.93 12.81 7.86
C SER A 58 8.26 11.45 7.78
N LEU A 59 7.09 11.41 7.17
CA LEU A 59 6.33 10.17 7.02
C LEU A 59 6.43 9.68 5.58
N TRP A 60 6.75 8.40 5.44
CA TRP A 60 6.90 7.73 4.15
C TRP A 60 6.00 6.52 4.09
N LEU A 61 5.59 6.17 2.89
CA LEU A 61 4.88 4.93 2.61
C LEU A 61 5.86 3.94 2.00
N ARG A 62 6.00 2.77 2.62
CA ARG A 62 6.86 1.72 2.09
C ARG A 62 6.03 0.60 1.51
N LEU A 63 6.29 0.27 0.27
CA LEU A 63 5.60 -0.80 -0.44
C LEU A 63 6.62 -1.88 -0.82
N GLU A 64 6.33 -3.11 -0.40
CA GLU A 64 7.12 -4.29 -0.75
C GLU A 64 6.18 -5.39 -1.24
N SER A 65 6.61 -6.16 -2.23
CA SER A 65 5.85 -7.30 -2.75
C SER A 65 4.42 -6.92 -3.15
N VAL A 66 4.27 -5.84 -3.89
CA VAL A 66 2.97 -5.28 -4.28
C VAL A 66 2.83 -5.19 -5.79
N LEU A 67 3.23 -6.21 -6.51
CA LEU A 67 3.12 -6.24 -7.98
C LEU A 67 1.67 -6.04 -8.43
N GLY A 68 1.50 -5.29 -9.51
CA GLY A 68 0.20 -5.11 -10.15
C GLY A 68 -0.63 -3.95 -9.62
N ILE A 69 -0.01 -3.00 -8.92
CA ILE A 69 -0.71 -1.77 -8.56
C ILE A 69 -0.90 -0.92 -9.82
N ALA A 70 -2.15 -0.61 -10.14
CA ALA A 70 -2.50 0.25 -11.26
C ALA A 70 -2.63 1.71 -10.82
N ALA A 71 -3.04 1.96 -9.58
CA ALA A 71 -3.20 3.31 -9.06
C ALA A 71 -3.00 3.32 -7.55
N LEU A 72 -2.46 4.40 -7.06
CA LEU A 72 -2.26 4.66 -5.64
C LEU A 72 -2.76 6.06 -5.33
N GLN A 73 -3.58 6.20 -4.31
CA GLN A 73 -4.14 7.49 -3.91
C GLN A 73 -4.04 7.68 -2.41
N LEU A 74 -3.77 8.90 -1.99
CA LEU A 74 -3.84 9.32 -0.60
C LEU A 74 -4.84 10.46 -0.50
N ASN A 75 -5.90 10.25 0.28
CA ASN A 75 -6.97 11.23 0.46
C ASN A 75 -7.57 11.71 -0.86
N GLY A 76 -7.73 10.79 -1.82
CA GLY A 76 -8.28 11.10 -3.14
C GLY A 76 -7.30 11.70 -4.13
N ARG A 77 -6.05 11.89 -3.75
CA ARG A 77 -5.01 12.43 -4.64
C ARG A 77 -4.15 11.32 -5.19
N ASP A 78 -3.91 11.35 -6.49
CA ASP A 78 -3.05 10.38 -7.13
C ASP A 78 -1.60 10.55 -6.68
N ILE A 79 -0.98 9.43 -6.31
CA ILE A 79 0.44 9.38 -6.06
C ILE A 79 1.08 8.69 -7.26
N PRO A 80 1.94 9.38 -8.02
CA PRO A 80 2.55 8.77 -9.18
C PRO A 80 3.51 7.65 -8.75
N LEU A 81 3.35 6.49 -9.39
CA LEU A 81 4.29 5.40 -9.28
C LEU A 81 5.21 5.44 -10.48
N GLY A 82 6.49 5.24 -10.27
CA GLY A 82 7.43 5.19 -11.37
C GLY A 82 7.11 4.04 -12.32
N PRO A 83 7.59 4.11 -13.58
CA PRO A 83 7.30 3.07 -14.57
C PRO A 83 7.89 1.71 -14.22
N TYR A 84 8.88 1.67 -13.35
CA TYR A 84 9.54 0.44 -12.93
C TYR A 84 9.36 0.26 -11.43
N PHE A 85 8.46 -0.64 -11.09
CA PHE A 85 8.10 -0.88 -9.72
C PHE A 85 8.53 -2.31 -9.34
N HIS A 86 9.74 -2.43 -8.82
CA HIS A 86 10.29 -3.69 -8.37
C HIS A 86 10.85 -3.57 -6.95
N GLY A 87 10.67 -4.62 -6.17
CA GLY A 87 11.23 -4.71 -4.83
C GLY A 87 10.55 -3.75 -3.86
N THR A 88 11.36 -2.96 -3.16
CA THR A 88 10.88 -2.02 -2.15
C THR A 88 10.91 -0.60 -2.70
N ILE A 89 9.82 0.13 -2.51
CA ILE A 89 9.76 1.55 -2.84
C ILE A 89 9.27 2.33 -1.62
N ASP A 90 9.92 3.47 -1.36
CA ASP A 90 9.52 4.41 -0.32
C ASP A 90 9.04 5.69 -0.96
N ILE A 91 7.84 6.12 -0.60
CA ILE A 91 7.19 7.29 -1.18
C ILE A 91 6.96 8.31 -0.08
N PRO A 92 7.46 9.55 -0.22
CA PRO A 92 7.19 10.59 0.77
C PRO A 92 5.71 10.96 0.77
N LEU A 93 5.12 11.07 1.93
CA LEU A 93 3.73 11.47 2.07
C LEU A 93 3.65 12.94 2.46
N ALA A 94 2.83 13.68 1.73
CA ALA A 94 2.63 15.11 1.95
C ALA A 94 1.16 15.41 2.20
N GLU A 95 0.89 16.59 2.77
CA GLU A 95 -0.47 17.07 2.99
C GLU A 95 -1.32 16.12 3.83
N LEU A 96 -0.70 15.57 4.86
CA LEU A 96 -1.34 14.64 5.77
C LEU A 96 -2.41 15.33 6.61
N ARG A 97 -3.48 14.59 6.88
CA ARG A 97 -4.57 15.01 7.76
C ARG A 97 -4.49 14.24 9.07
N ALA A 98 -5.32 14.62 10.04
CA ALA A 98 -5.44 13.85 11.28
C ALA A 98 -5.86 12.41 10.99
N ARG A 99 -6.76 12.24 10.01
CA ARG A 99 -7.19 10.94 9.51
C ARG A 99 -6.99 10.89 8.00
N ASN A 100 -6.37 9.82 7.53
CA ASN A 100 -6.01 9.66 6.14
C ASN A 100 -6.63 8.39 5.56
N GLU A 101 -6.85 8.40 4.24
CA GLU A 101 -7.33 7.24 3.52
C GLU A 101 -6.37 6.89 2.40
N LEU A 102 -5.82 5.69 2.47
CA LEU A 102 -4.92 5.14 1.44
C LEU A 102 -5.72 4.17 0.58
N THR A 103 -5.67 4.37 -0.72
CA THR A 103 -6.39 3.54 -1.69
C THR A 103 -5.43 3.01 -2.74
N LEU A 104 -5.46 1.69 -2.95
CA LEU A 104 -4.72 1.04 -4.02
C LEU A 104 -5.69 0.36 -4.96
N GLU A 105 -5.50 0.55 -6.26
CA GLU A 105 -6.23 -0.24 -7.26
C GLU A 105 -5.27 -1.23 -7.88
N LEU A 106 -5.68 -2.50 -7.88
CA LEU A 106 -4.92 -3.57 -8.47
C LEU A 106 -5.47 -3.88 -9.84
N ALA A 107 -4.61 -3.89 -10.84
CA ALA A 107 -4.97 -4.39 -12.16
C ALA A 107 -5.13 -5.91 -12.06
N GLY A 108 -6.14 -6.44 -12.73
CA GLY A 108 -6.28 -7.89 -12.82
C GLY A 108 -5.09 -8.46 -13.59
N ALA A 109 -4.18 -9.11 -12.88
CA ALA A 109 -3.02 -9.73 -13.51
C ALA A 109 -3.16 -11.24 -13.53
N PRO A 110 -2.76 -11.88 -14.65
CA PRO A 110 -2.73 -13.34 -14.69
C PRO A 110 -1.80 -13.90 -13.63
N ALA A 111 -2.20 -15.00 -13.01
CA ALA A 111 -1.38 -15.67 -12.00
C ALA A 111 -0.02 -16.11 -12.54
N ALA A 112 0.11 -16.22 -13.84
CA ALA A 112 1.34 -16.63 -14.51
C ALA A 112 2.45 -15.58 -14.48
N ASP A 113 2.16 -14.35 -14.04
CA ASP A 113 3.13 -13.26 -14.03
C ASP A 113 4.01 -13.23 -12.79
N THR A 114 3.85 -14.17 -11.87
CA THR A 114 4.72 -14.27 -10.70
C THR A 114 5.99 -15.04 -11.09
N PRO A 115 7.16 -14.38 -11.13
CA PRO A 115 8.40 -15.08 -11.44
C PRO A 115 8.71 -16.18 -10.43
N PRO A 116 9.29 -17.30 -10.85
CA PRO A 116 9.73 -18.33 -9.92
C PRO A 116 10.77 -17.77 -8.94
N GLY A 117 10.63 -18.09 -7.66
CA GLY A 117 11.59 -17.68 -6.64
C GLY A 117 11.31 -16.35 -5.98
N GLU A 118 10.22 -15.67 -6.34
CA GLU A 118 9.81 -14.45 -5.66
C GLU A 118 9.05 -14.73 -4.36
N SER A 119 8.79 -13.66 -3.62
CA SER A 119 8.09 -13.72 -2.35
C SER A 119 6.81 -14.53 -2.44
N THR A 120 6.56 -15.34 -1.40
CA THR A 120 5.33 -16.12 -1.27
C THR A 120 4.17 -15.32 -0.74
N VAL A 121 4.37 -14.03 -0.47
CA VAL A 121 3.33 -13.14 0.05
C VAL A 121 3.15 -11.92 -0.84
N TRP A 122 1.99 -11.29 -0.73
CA TRP A 122 1.67 -10.04 -1.41
C TRP A 122 1.21 -9.01 -0.39
N GLY A 123 1.69 -7.77 -0.54
CA GLY A 123 1.14 -6.65 0.22
C GLY A 123 1.87 -6.32 1.51
N GLU A 124 3.18 -6.28 1.49
CA GLU A 124 3.96 -5.74 2.60
C GLU A 124 3.90 -4.22 2.52
N ILE A 125 3.01 -3.60 3.29
CA ILE A 125 2.76 -2.16 3.27
C ILE A 125 2.98 -1.60 4.66
N ALA A 126 3.74 -0.50 4.76
CA ALA A 126 4.07 0.11 6.04
C ALA A 126 4.17 1.63 5.93
N LEU A 127 3.93 2.29 7.05
CA LEU A 127 4.32 3.69 7.23
C LEU A 127 5.70 3.71 7.86
N VAL A 128 6.54 4.61 7.40
CA VAL A 128 7.90 4.76 7.93
C VAL A 128 8.10 6.19 8.37
N ILE A 129 8.44 6.36 9.63
CA ILE A 129 8.82 7.65 10.19
C ILE A 129 10.33 7.74 10.11
N ARG A 130 10.84 8.69 9.34
CA ARG A 130 12.27 8.94 9.23
C ARG A 130 12.64 10.16 10.03
N SER A 131 13.65 10.01 10.88
CA SER A 131 14.19 11.09 11.69
C SER A 131 15.56 11.47 11.15
N GLU A 132 15.77 12.75 10.95
CA GLU A 132 17.06 13.28 10.58
C GLU A 132 17.67 13.99 11.80
N PRO A 133 18.98 13.82 12.04
CA PRO A 133 19.63 14.57 13.11
C PRO A 133 19.57 16.05 12.77
N GLY A 134 19.02 16.81 13.67
CA GLY A 134 18.85 18.26 13.52
C GLY A 134 20.15 19.03 13.56
#